data_f2c149bed19f0def45428cb516ccfb77
#
_entry.id   f2c149bed19f0def45428cb516ccfb77
#
_cell.length_a   1.000
_cell.length_b   1.000
_cell.length_c   1.000
_cell.angle_alpha   90.00
_cell.angle_beta   90.00
_cell.angle_gamma   90.00
#
_symmetry.space_group_name_H-M   'P 1'
#
loop_
_entity.id
_entity.type
_entity.pdbx_description
1 polymer ?
#
loop_
_entity_poly.entity_id
_entity_poly.type
_entity_poly.pdbx_seq_one_letter_code
_entity_poly.pdbx_strand_id
1 'polypeptide(L)'
;MYNMGTSNLLAYRHSLTMIKGFLFLVLMLFSLISRGQVEQDQTDTIESYLIAIDDLEAEYGAYSTQLSDLYLGLGKSYASKTEYFDALAAFQRGMQIERVNFGLHSLSQTPYLTSIADTESNLGNQEKSLKALNQAYQISVKNYGGTDKRMVPVINSLIDWHMNIYHQQRPKVGYSNLVMSERLADDMSFILDENIALNYPEGPTYYRRIADLHFVIANHITKHGEPRETGFTVSSGLDSRRRSEVRTSYRHFHRGKTALEKVIQASIEQENSTPYDQANVIADLGDWHLLFGQKLSAIKTYQLADEILDLDENPETARQSLFGSPKIIEFGIKKQNQDTTTMPSENESMSVQVSMLISEGGVASDFYLANESDSLTDNEMKLLKKYFSGKRFRPRIVERQPQEATHIVNYDRPAKGVEG
;
A
#
# COMPACT_ATOMS: atom_id res chain seq x y z
N MET A 1 55.36 -39.15 -30.80
CA MET A 1 55.11 -38.29 -29.62
C MET A 1 53.64 -38.28 -29.33
N TYR A 2 53.31 -38.61 -28.11
CA TYR A 2 52.02 -39.06 -27.62
C TYR A 2 50.90 -38.02 -27.70
N ASN A 3 49.76 -38.47 -28.19
CA ASN A 3 48.48 -37.78 -28.16
C ASN A 3 47.73 -38.19 -26.89
N MET A 4 47.89 -37.42 -25.84
CA MET A 4 47.19 -37.61 -24.52
C MET A 4 46.64 -36.28 -24.04
N GLY A 5 45.49 -35.87 -24.55
CA GLY A 5 44.90 -34.59 -24.13
C GLY A 5 43.39 -34.46 -24.21
N THR A 6 42.69 -35.31 -24.97
CA THR A 6 41.28 -35.09 -25.27
C THR A 6 40.31 -35.96 -24.45
N SER A 7 40.76 -37.10 -23.91
CA SER A 7 39.90 -38.00 -23.12
C SER A 7 39.62 -37.51 -21.70
N ASN A 8 40.52 -36.75 -21.09
CA ASN A 8 40.33 -36.25 -19.72
C ASN A 8 39.36 -35.04 -19.62
N LEU A 9 39.24 -34.23 -20.67
CA LEU A 9 38.34 -33.09 -20.72
C LEU A 9 36.86 -33.50 -20.89
N LEU A 10 36.58 -34.59 -21.58
CA LEU A 10 35.24 -35.14 -21.74
C LEU A 10 34.73 -35.81 -20.44
N ALA A 11 35.57 -36.50 -19.70
CA ALA A 11 35.25 -37.11 -18.41
C ALA A 11 34.96 -36.03 -17.33
N TYR A 12 35.70 -34.93 -17.34
CA TYR A 12 35.49 -33.81 -16.42
C TYR A 12 34.16 -33.06 -16.70
N ARG A 13 33.78 -32.93 -17.95
CA ARG A 13 32.53 -32.29 -18.38
C ARG A 13 31.29 -33.12 -18.04
N HIS A 14 31.36 -34.45 -18.13
CA HIS A 14 30.29 -35.36 -17.70
C HIS A 14 30.12 -35.40 -16.17
N SER A 15 31.23 -35.34 -15.44
CA SER A 15 31.20 -35.27 -13.97
C SER A 15 30.54 -33.95 -13.46
N LEU A 16 30.82 -32.83 -14.12
CA LEU A 16 30.27 -31.53 -13.75
C LEU A 16 28.74 -31.41 -14.01
N THR A 17 28.27 -32.05 -15.09
CA THR A 17 26.83 -32.11 -15.44
C THR A 17 26.07 -33.03 -14.46
N MET A 18 26.67 -34.14 -14.05
CA MET A 18 26.06 -35.03 -13.03
C MET A 18 25.97 -34.37 -11.65
N ILE A 19 27.01 -33.61 -11.25
CA ILE A 19 26.99 -32.87 -9.97
C ILE A 19 25.95 -31.76 -10.00
N LYS A 20 25.81 -31.03 -11.11
CA LYS A 20 24.75 -30.01 -11.25
C LYS A 20 23.35 -30.62 -11.25
N GLY A 21 23.15 -31.76 -11.88
CA GLY A 21 21.87 -32.48 -11.88
C GLY A 21 21.51 -33.00 -10.48
N PHE A 22 22.51 -33.51 -9.74
CA PHE A 22 22.29 -33.98 -8.36
C PHE A 22 22.01 -32.82 -7.39
N LEU A 23 22.72 -31.68 -7.54
CA LEU A 23 22.46 -30.48 -6.74
C LEU A 23 21.06 -29.90 -7.01
N PHE A 24 20.61 -29.92 -8.26
CA PHE A 24 19.27 -29.49 -8.65
C PHE A 24 18.19 -30.41 -8.07
N LEU A 25 18.41 -31.72 -8.09
CA LEU A 25 17.49 -32.71 -7.51
C LEU A 25 17.38 -32.56 -5.97
N VAL A 26 18.49 -32.29 -5.31
CA VAL A 26 18.54 -32.07 -3.85
C VAL A 26 17.82 -30.75 -3.50
N LEU A 27 18.00 -29.69 -4.29
CA LEU A 27 17.28 -28.43 -4.10
C LEU A 27 15.79 -28.58 -4.34
N MET A 28 15.35 -29.35 -5.34
CA MET A 28 13.94 -29.68 -5.57
C MET A 28 13.33 -30.49 -4.42
N LEU A 29 14.06 -31.47 -3.88
CA LEU A 29 13.60 -32.24 -2.72
C LEU A 29 13.51 -31.37 -1.46
N PHE A 30 14.43 -30.43 -1.26
CA PHE A 30 14.37 -29.48 -0.13
C PHE A 30 13.17 -28.53 -0.23
N SER A 31 12.80 -28.07 -1.44
CA SER A 31 11.62 -27.23 -1.64
C SER A 31 10.29 -27.96 -1.42
N LEU A 32 10.25 -29.26 -1.74
CA LEU A 32 9.08 -30.10 -1.46
C LEU A 32 8.93 -30.40 0.04
N ILE A 33 10.04 -30.59 0.74
CA ILE A 33 10.02 -30.84 2.20
C ILE A 33 9.60 -29.57 2.95
N SER A 34 10.08 -28.39 2.57
CA SER A 34 9.66 -27.14 3.24
C SER A 34 8.19 -26.78 2.98
N ARG A 35 7.63 -27.10 1.82
CA ARG A 35 6.19 -26.95 1.57
C ARG A 35 5.35 -27.91 2.42
N GLY A 36 5.77 -29.17 2.51
CA GLY A 36 5.09 -30.16 3.36
C GLY A 36 5.11 -29.79 4.84
N GLN A 37 6.19 -29.20 5.34
CA GLN A 37 6.28 -28.77 6.74
C GLN A 37 5.37 -27.58 7.08
N VAL A 38 5.25 -26.59 6.19
CA VAL A 38 4.37 -25.43 6.41
C VAL A 38 2.90 -25.83 6.37
N GLU A 39 2.51 -26.73 5.47
CA GLU A 39 1.13 -27.22 5.37
C GLU A 39 0.76 -28.15 6.53
N GLN A 40 1.70 -28.95 7.03
CA GLN A 40 1.53 -29.82 8.18
C GLN A 40 1.46 -29.02 9.49
N ASP A 41 2.31 -28.01 9.67
CA ASP A 41 2.32 -27.12 10.84
C ASP A 41 0.99 -26.34 10.97
N GLN A 42 0.41 -25.88 9.85
CA GLN A 42 -0.89 -25.22 9.84
C GLN A 42 -2.07 -26.19 10.08
N THR A 43 -1.96 -27.45 9.67
CA THR A 43 -2.99 -28.47 9.93
C THR A 43 -2.99 -28.85 11.40
N ASP A 44 -1.82 -29.02 11.97
CA ASP A 44 -1.63 -29.27 13.40
C ASP A 44 -2.18 -28.10 14.25
N THR A 45 -2.11 -26.86 13.72
CA THR A 45 -2.67 -25.68 14.39
C THR A 45 -4.20 -25.69 14.43
N ILE A 46 -4.89 -26.04 13.33
CA ILE A 46 -6.37 -26.13 13.30
C ILE A 46 -6.86 -27.24 14.24
N GLU A 47 -6.24 -28.42 14.18
CA GLU A 47 -6.58 -29.55 15.04
C GLU A 47 -6.37 -29.21 16.51
N SER A 48 -5.29 -28.50 16.84
CA SER A 48 -5.02 -28.04 18.21
C SER A 48 -6.11 -27.08 18.71
N TYR A 49 -6.61 -26.17 17.86
CA TYR A 49 -7.75 -25.31 18.22
C TYR A 49 -9.03 -26.10 18.46
N LEU A 50 -9.34 -27.10 17.61
CA LEU A 50 -10.55 -27.92 17.73
C LEU A 50 -10.52 -28.73 19.04
N ILE A 51 -9.40 -29.37 19.37
CA ILE A 51 -9.24 -30.12 20.62
C ILE A 51 -9.41 -29.17 21.83
N ALA A 52 -8.75 -27.99 21.81
CA ALA A 52 -8.85 -27.04 22.91
C ALA A 52 -10.28 -26.49 23.07
N ILE A 53 -11.03 -26.32 21.99
CA ILE A 53 -12.43 -25.91 22.01
C ILE A 53 -13.30 -27.00 22.63
N ASP A 54 -13.14 -28.26 22.20
CA ASP A 54 -13.91 -29.40 22.73
C ASP A 54 -13.68 -29.58 24.25
N ASP A 55 -12.42 -29.51 24.68
CA ASP A 55 -12.04 -29.63 26.09
C ASP A 55 -12.64 -28.50 26.94
N LEU A 56 -12.53 -27.24 26.50
CA LEU A 56 -13.07 -26.09 27.23
C LEU A 56 -14.60 -26.05 27.20
N GLU A 57 -15.23 -26.47 26.10
CA GLU A 57 -16.69 -26.55 26.01
C GLU A 57 -17.23 -27.63 26.97
N ALA A 58 -16.54 -28.77 27.09
CA ALA A 58 -16.91 -29.83 28.03
C ALA A 58 -16.74 -29.40 29.50
N GLU A 59 -15.72 -28.60 29.81
CA GLU A 59 -15.43 -28.15 31.18
C GLU A 59 -16.28 -26.95 31.63
N TYR A 60 -16.42 -25.94 30.76
CA TYR A 60 -17.02 -24.64 31.13
C TYR A 60 -18.30 -24.31 30.35
N GLY A 61 -18.72 -25.17 29.43
CA GLY A 61 -19.93 -25.02 28.63
C GLY A 61 -19.75 -24.14 27.41
N ALA A 62 -20.69 -24.26 26.47
CA ALA A 62 -20.66 -23.73 25.09
C ALA A 62 -20.60 -22.20 24.97
N TYR A 63 -20.76 -21.44 26.04
CA TYR A 63 -20.71 -19.96 26.06
C TYR A 63 -19.62 -19.42 26.98
N SER A 64 -18.65 -20.23 27.35
CA SER A 64 -17.48 -19.76 28.10
C SER A 64 -16.73 -18.68 27.32
N THR A 65 -16.37 -17.60 28.00
CA THR A 65 -15.63 -16.47 27.39
C THR A 65 -14.26 -16.89 26.88
N GLN A 66 -13.67 -17.94 27.44
CA GLN A 66 -12.37 -18.48 27.00
C GLN A 66 -12.44 -19.10 25.59
N LEU A 67 -13.63 -19.55 25.16
CA LEU A 67 -13.85 -20.10 23.83
C LEU A 67 -13.78 -19.04 22.74
N SER A 68 -14.11 -17.77 23.05
CA SER A 68 -14.18 -16.73 22.03
C SER A 68 -12.83 -16.51 21.32
N ASP A 69 -11.74 -16.41 22.08
CA ASP A 69 -10.41 -16.23 21.52
C ASP A 69 -9.93 -17.45 20.71
N LEU A 70 -10.29 -18.66 21.14
CA LEU A 70 -10.01 -19.88 20.38
C LEU A 70 -10.72 -19.89 19.04
N TYR A 71 -12.00 -19.49 19.00
CA TYR A 71 -12.75 -19.35 17.74
C TYR A 71 -12.19 -18.24 16.83
N LEU A 72 -11.66 -17.15 17.40
CA LEU A 72 -10.98 -16.13 16.61
C LEU A 72 -9.69 -16.68 15.96
N GLY A 73 -8.88 -17.42 16.74
CA GLY A 73 -7.66 -18.08 16.27
C GLY A 73 -7.96 -19.13 15.20
N LEU A 74 -8.94 -19.99 15.46
CA LEU A 74 -9.40 -21.02 14.52
C LEU A 74 -9.87 -20.41 13.19
N GLY A 75 -10.69 -19.35 13.26
CA GLY A 75 -11.16 -18.65 12.05
C GLY A 75 -10.03 -18.04 11.25
N LYS A 76 -9.02 -17.43 11.90
CA LYS A 76 -7.82 -16.93 11.23
C LYS A 76 -6.99 -18.05 10.57
N SER A 77 -6.88 -19.20 11.23
CA SER A 77 -6.19 -20.37 10.68
C SER A 77 -6.90 -20.92 9.44
N TYR A 78 -8.23 -21.02 9.45
CA TYR A 78 -9.01 -21.37 8.26
C TYR A 78 -8.86 -20.34 7.13
N ALA A 79 -8.93 -19.03 7.46
CA ALA A 79 -8.79 -17.98 6.46
C ALA A 79 -7.41 -18.00 5.78
N SER A 80 -6.35 -18.30 6.50
CA SER A 80 -4.99 -18.43 5.95
C SER A 80 -4.86 -19.61 4.96
N LYS A 81 -5.71 -20.63 5.09
CA LYS A 81 -5.82 -21.76 4.15
C LYS A 81 -6.85 -21.54 3.05
N THR A 82 -7.41 -20.32 2.94
CA THR A 82 -8.50 -20.01 2.00
C THR A 82 -9.80 -20.80 2.24
N GLU A 83 -9.94 -21.45 3.39
CA GLU A 83 -11.14 -22.15 3.84
C GLU A 83 -12.15 -21.14 4.42
N TYR A 84 -12.62 -20.22 3.57
CA TYR A 84 -13.36 -19.03 3.99
C TYR A 84 -14.71 -19.31 4.63
N PHE A 85 -15.40 -20.41 4.25
CA PHE A 85 -16.69 -20.75 4.87
C PHE A 85 -16.53 -21.22 6.31
N ASP A 86 -15.50 -22.01 6.59
CA ASP A 86 -15.18 -22.49 7.94
C ASP A 86 -14.67 -21.36 8.81
N ALA A 87 -13.86 -20.45 8.21
CA ALA A 87 -13.42 -19.22 8.87
C ALA A 87 -14.62 -18.36 9.32
N LEU A 88 -15.60 -18.13 8.42
CA LEU A 88 -16.82 -17.38 8.75
C LEU A 88 -17.62 -18.06 9.87
N ALA A 89 -17.76 -19.38 9.85
CA ALA A 89 -18.47 -20.12 10.89
C ALA A 89 -17.78 -19.94 12.25
N ALA A 90 -16.45 -20.06 12.31
CA ALA A 90 -15.67 -19.86 13.52
C ALA A 90 -15.79 -18.41 14.04
N PHE A 91 -15.61 -17.39 13.18
CA PHE A 91 -15.76 -15.98 13.58
C PHE A 91 -17.17 -15.67 14.08
N GLN A 92 -18.21 -16.17 13.43
CA GLN A 92 -19.60 -15.97 13.85
C GLN A 92 -19.87 -16.62 15.21
N ARG A 93 -19.29 -17.80 15.46
CA ARG A 93 -19.44 -18.50 16.73
C ARG A 93 -18.76 -17.73 17.87
N GLY A 94 -17.51 -17.31 17.69
CA GLY A 94 -16.77 -16.50 18.68
C GLY A 94 -17.51 -15.17 18.96
N MET A 95 -17.96 -14.47 17.91
CA MET A 95 -18.74 -13.24 18.05
C MET A 95 -20.06 -13.47 18.81
N GLN A 96 -20.72 -14.60 18.62
CA GLN A 96 -21.95 -14.93 19.37
C GLN A 96 -21.66 -15.12 20.85
N ILE A 97 -20.57 -15.76 21.23
CA ILE A 97 -20.12 -15.90 22.61
C ILE A 97 -19.92 -14.52 23.25
N GLU A 98 -19.21 -13.63 22.55
CA GLU A 98 -19.00 -12.24 22.99
C GLU A 98 -20.33 -11.49 23.22
N ARG A 99 -21.29 -11.66 22.31
CA ARG A 99 -22.61 -11.04 22.43
C ARG A 99 -23.40 -11.53 23.63
N VAL A 100 -23.34 -12.82 23.90
CA VAL A 100 -24.08 -13.42 25.03
C VAL A 100 -23.49 -12.94 26.36
N ASN A 101 -22.17 -12.85 26.46
CA ASN A 101 -21.50 -12.47 27.70
C ASN A 101 -21.42 -10.97 27.94
N PHE A 102 -21.20 -10.16 26.89
CA PHE A 102 -20.92 -8.73 27.03
C PHE A 102 -21.95 -7.81 26.34
N GLY A 103 -22.94 -8.39 25.68
CA GLY A 103 -24.03 -7.66 25.01
C GLY A 103 -23.75 -7.26 23.57
N LEU A 104 -24.83 -6.81 22.89
CA LEU A 104 -24.86 -6.53 21.44
C LEU A 104 -23.92 -5.40 20.99
N HIS A 105 -23.48 -4.54 21.89
CA HIS A 105 -22.66 -3.37 21.56
C HIS A 105 -21.28 -3.42 22.21
N SER A 106 -20.84 -4.61 22.63
CA SER A 106 -19.50 -4.77 23.18
C SER A 106 -18.43 -4.59 22.10
N LEU A 107 -17.38 -3.84 22.45
CA LEU A 107 -16.18 -3.68 21.62
C LEU A 107 -15.45 -4.98 21.34
N SER A 108 -15.62 -5.98 22.21
CA SER A 108 -15.02 -7.31 22.03
C SER A 108 -15.49 -8.02 20.75
N GLN A 109 -16.57 -7.58 20.12
CA GLN A 109 -17.02 -8.08 18.81
C GLN A 109 -16.20 -7.51 17.64
N THR A 110 -15.50 -6.41 17.82
CA THR A 110 -14.82 -5.70 16.71
C THR A 110 -13.80 -6.57 15.97
N PRO A 111 -12.93 -7.38 16.63
CA PRO A 111 -11.98 -8.25 15.94
C PRO A 111 -12.68 -9.29 15.03
N TYR A 112 -13.82 -9.82 15.45
CA TYR A 112 -14.59 -10.77 14.65
C TYR A 112 -15.22 -10.10 13.45
N LEU A 113 -15.81 -8.91 13.63
CA LEU A 113 -16.45 -8.14 12.57
C LEU A 113 -15.44 -7.74 11.49
N THR A 114 -14.23 -7.35 11.88
CA THR A 114 -13.15 -7.07 10.93
C THR A 114 -12.73 -8.33 10.17
N SER A 115 -12.52 -9.45 10.88
CA SER A 115 -12.17 -10.72 10.23
C SER A 115 -13.29 -11.25 9.30
N ILE A 116 -14.56 -11.08 9.68
CA ILE A 116 -15.71 -11.40 8.82
C ILE A 116 -15.69 -10.51 7.57
N ALA A 117 -15.43 -9.21 7.72
CA ALA A 117 -15.39 -8.29 6.60
C ALA A 117 -14.29 -8.66 5.59
N ASP A 118 -13.10 -8.98 6.07
CA ASP A 118 -11.99 -9.41 5.22
C ASP A 118 -12.30 -10.73 4.51
N THR A 119 -12.87 -11.69 5.23
CA THR A 119 -13.22 -13.01 4.68
C THR A 119 -14.34 -12.90 3.63
N GLU A 120 -15.37 -12.09 3.88
CA GLU A 120 -16.45 -11.84 2.91
C GLU A 120 -15.94 -11.08 1.68
N SER A 121 -14.97 -10.17 1.85
CA SER A 121 -14.30 -9.47 0.74
C SER A 121 -13.54 -10.45 -0.15
N ASN A 122 -12.80 -11.41 0.45
CA ASN A 122 -12.08 -12.46 -0.28
C ASN A 122 -13.02 -13.42 -1.03
N LEU A 123 -14.23 -13.64 -0.51
CA LEU A 123 -15.30 -14.38 -1.19
C LEU A 123 -16.00 -13.56 -2.29
N GLY A 124 -15.66 -12.27 -2.46
CA GLY A 124 -16.32 -11.36 -3.40
C GLY A 124 -17.66 -10.81 -2.90
N ASN A 125 -18.06 -11.09 -1.66
CA ASN A 125 -19.32 -10.66 -1.05
C ASN A 125 -19.22 -9.23 -0.48
N GLN A 126 -19.01 -8.23 -1.35
CA GLN A 126 -18.69 -6.86 -0.96
C GLN A 126 -19.77 -6.20 -0.06
N GLU A 127 -21.05 -6.50 -0.29
CA GLU A 127 -22.15 -5.97 0.54
C GLU A 127 -22.07 -6.47 1.98
N LYS A 128 -21.80 -7.77 2.17
CA LYS A 128 -21.66 -8.36 3.51
C LYS A 128 -20.41 -7.86 4.22
N SER A 129 -19.32 -7.71 3.48
CA SER A 129 -18.08 -7.12 3.98
C SER A 129 -18.32 -5.71 4.52
N LEU A 130 -18.92 -4.82 3.72
CA LEU A 130 -19.26 -3.45 4.15
C LEU A 130 -20.21 -3.43 5.35
N LYS A 131 -21.19 -4.33 5.39
CA LYS A 131 -22.12 -4.47 6.51
C LYS A 131 -21.40 -4.78 7.81
N ALA A 132 -20.42 -5.69 7.79
CA ALA A 132 -19.62 -6.03 8.97
C ALA A 132 -18.77 -4.84 9.45
N LEU A 133 -18.09 -4.13 8.51
CA LEU A 133 -17.32 -2.92 8.87
C LEU A 133 -18.22 -1.81 9.44
N ASN A 134 -19.38 -1.56 8.85
CA ASN A 134 -20.32 -0.58 9.36
C ASN A 134 -20.84 -0.97 10.76
N GLN A 135 -21.03 -2.25 11.03
CA GLN A 135 -21.41 -2.71 12.37
C GLN A 135 -20.27 -2.45 13.38
N ALA A 136 -19.02 -2.73 13.02
CA ALA A 136 -17.85 -2.41 13.85
C ALA A 136 -17.77 -0.90 14.12
N TYR A 137 -17.98 -0.06 13.10
CA TYR A 137 -18.03 1.39 13.23
C TYR A 137 -19.11 1.86 14.20
N GLN A 138 -20.35 1.35 14.08
CA GLN A 138 -21.46 1.72 14.97
C GLN A 138 -21.22 1.32 16.44
N ILE A 139 -20.64 0.14 16.65
CA ILE A 139 -20.22 -0.31 17.99
C ILE A 139 -19.17 0.66 18.56
N SER A 140 -18.18 1.03 17.76
CA SER A 140 -17.11 1.93 18.17
C SER A 140 -17.63 3.34 18.50
N VAL A 141 -18.49 3.90 17.65
CA VAL A 141 -19.17 5.20 17.92
C VAL A 141 -19.96 5.17 19.24
N LYS A 142 -20.69 4.08 19.49
CA LYS A 142 -21.49 3.95 20.70
C LYS A 142 -20.66 3.90 22.00
N ASN A 143 -19.45 3.33 21.91
CA ASN A 143 -18.58 3.16 23.08
C ASN A 143 -17.60 4.32 23.28
N TYR A 144 -17.08 4.89 22.20
CA TYR A 144 -16.05 5.93 22.26
C TYR A 144 -16.61 7.35 22.06
N GLY A 145 -17.75 7.46 21.39
CA GLY A 145 -18.19 8.73 20.80
C GLY A 145 -17.58 8.96 19.42
N GLY A 146 -18.19 9.89 18.66
CA GLY A 146 -17.80 10.11 17.26
C GLY A 146 -16.48 10.85 17.05
N THR A 147 -15.95 11.51 18.10
CA THR A 147 -14.76 12.37 18.01
C THR A 147 -13.54 11.84 18.77
N ASP A 148 -13.65 10.65 19.36
CA ASP A 148 -12.54 10.03 20.07
C ASP A 148 -11.47 9.53 19.08
N LYS A 149 -10.19 9.72 19.42
CA LYS A 149 -9.06 9.28 18.58
C LYS A 149 -9.07 7.78 18.25
N ARG A 150 -9.68 6.94 19.10
CA ARG A 150 -9.86 5.50 18.85
C ARG A 150 -10.78 5.19 17.66
N MET A 151 -11.52 6.20 17.16
CA MET A 151 -12.30 6.07 15.92
C MET A 151 -11.42 6.12 14.66
N VAL A 152 -10.24 6.73 14.71
CA VAL A 152 -9.35 6.92 13.55
C VAL A 152 -9.01 5.61 12.83
N PRO A 153 -8.52 4.55 13.49
CA PRO A 153 -8.25 3.27 12.82
C PRO A 153 -9.51 2.61 12.26
N VAL A 154 -10.66 2.79 12.91
CA VAL A 154 -11.94 2.24 12.43
C VAL A 154 -12.39 2.94 11.14
N ILE A 155 -12.29 4.27 11.09
CA ILE A 155 -12.58 5.06 9.89
C ILE A 155 -11.58 4.70 8.78
N ASN A 156 -10.30 4.53 9.13
CA ASN A 156 -9.29 4.13 8.15
C ASN A 156 -9.62 2.78 7.49
N SER A 157 -10.12 1.80 8.24
CA SER A 157 -10.54 0.51 7.68
C SER A 157 -11.68 0.65 6.66
N LEU A 158 -12.62 1.57 6.91
CA LEU A 158 -13.68 1.89 5.93
C LEU A 158 -13.10 2.57 4.68
N ILE A 159 -12.15 3.49 4.84
CA ILE A 159 -11.45 4.11 3.71
C ILE A 159 -10.74 3.04 2.87
N ASP A 160 -10.04 2.09 3.52
CA ASP A 160 -9.34 0.99 2.85
C ASP A 160 -10.31 0.14 2.04
N TRP A 161 -11.45 -0.21 2.61
CA TRP A 161 -12.47 -0.96 1.91
C TRP A 161 -12.99 -0.22 0.67
N HIS A 162 -13.37 1.07 0.80
CA HIS A 162 -13.85 1.87 -0.32
C HIS A 162 -12.78 2.04 -1.40
N MET A 163 -11.53 2.24 -1.02
CA MET A 163 -10.42 2.36 -1.95
C MET A 163 -10.14 1.06 -2.70
N ASN A 164 -10.22 -0.08 -2.00
CA ASN A 164 -10.07 -1.39 -2.64
C ASN A 164 -11.16 -1.63 -3.71
N ILE A 165 -12.41 -1.32 -3.38
CA ILE A 165 -13.52 -1.41 -4.35
C ILE A 165 -13.32 -0.45 -5.53
N TYR A 166 -12.87 0.79 -5.28
CA TYR A 166 -12.54 1.74 -6.34
C TYR A 166 -11.50 1.17 -7.32
N HIS A 167 -10.46 0.52 -6.83
CA HIS A 167 -9.42 -0.06 -7.67
C HIS A 167 -9.87 -1.29 -8.47
N GLN A 168 -10.89 -2.01 -8.00
CA GLN A 168 -11.46 -3.17 -8.69
C GLN A 168 -12.48 -2.78 -9.77
N GLN A 169 -13.09 -1.61 -9.66
CA GLN A 169 -14.14 -1.17 -10.56
C GLN A 169 -13.62 -0.30 -11.70
N ARG A 170 -14.44 -0.15 -12.76
CA ARG A 170 -14.17 0.86 -13.78
C ARG A 170 -14.23 2.27 -13.16
N PRO A 171 -13.35 3.20 -13.55
CA PRO A 171 -13.22 4.50 -12.87
C PRO A 171 -14.54 5.25 -12.66
N LYS A 172 -15.42 5.27 -13.66
CA LYS A 172 -16.71 5.97 -13.53
C LYS A 172 -17.68 5.31 -12.54
N VAL A 173 -17.62 3.99 -12.41
CA VAL A 173 -18.46 3.23 -11.46
C VAL A 173 -17.90 3.34 -10.06
N GLY A 174 -16.59 3.25 -9.92
CA GLY A 174 -15.88 3.34 -8.64
C GLY A 174 -15.89 4.73 -7.99
N TYR A 175 -16.27 5.79 -8.73
CA TYR A 175 -16.18 7.17 -8.22
C TYR A 175 -16.96 7.41 -6.92
N SER A 176 -18.10 6.77 -6.73
CA SER A 176 -18.88 6.87 -5.50
C SER A 176 -18.08 6.41 -4.26
N ASN A 177 -17.19 5.44 -4.44
CA ASN A 177 -16.29 4.98 -3.38
C ASN A 177 -15.21 6.04 -3.05
N LEU A 178 -14.71 6.78 -4.05
CA LEU A 178 -13.82 7.93 -3.78
C LEU A 178 -14.53 9.02 -2.98
N VAL A 179 -15.77 9.35 -3.33
CA VAL A 179 -16.58 10.35 -2.60
C VAL A 179 -16.82 9.91 -1.15
N MET A 180 -17.10 8.63 -0.93
CA MET A 180 -17.28 8.11 0.43
C MET A 180 -15.96 8.15 1.21
N SER A 181 -14.84 7.76 0.58
CA SER A 181 -13.50 7.86 1.19
C SER A 181 -13.14 9.31 1.54
N GLU A 182 -13.51 10.29 0.69
CA GLU A 182 -13.30 11.73 1.00
C GLU A 182 -14.06 12.14 2.27
N ARG A 183 -15.33 11.77 2.41
CA ARG A 183 -16.12 12.09 3.61
C ARG A 183 -15.52 11.47 4.88
N LEU A 184 -15.13 10.20 4.79
CA LEU A 184 -14.48 9.50 5.91
C LEU A 184 -13.13 10.15 6.26
N ALA A 185 -12.37 10.64 5.26
CA ALA A 185 -11.13 11.36 5.49
C ALA A 185 -11.38 12.75 6.13
N ASP A 186 -12.47 13.42 5.79
CA ASP A 186 -12.89 14.67 6.45
C ASP A 186 -13.21 14.42 7.95
N ASP A 187 -13.96 13.36 8.25
CA ASP A 187 -14.25 12.94 9.63
C ASP A 187 -12.96 12.59 10.39
N MET A 188 -12.06 11.84 9.74
CA MET A 188 -10.76 11.47 10.33
C MET A 188 -9.90 12.70 10.59
N SER A 189 -9.83 13.65 9.65
CA SER A 189 -9.08 14.91 9.83
C SER A 189 -9.62 15.71 10.99
N PHE A 190 -10.95 15.82 11.13
CA PHE A 190 -11.59 16.51 12.24
C PHE A 190 -11.22 15.88 13.59
N ILE A 191 -11.28 14.54 13.69
CA ILE A 191 -10.90 13.82 14.92
C ILE A 191 -9.42 14.04 15.25
N LEU A 192 -8.54 13.98 14.24
CA LEU A 192 -7.11 14.21 14.44
C LEU A 192 -6.84 15.64 14.93
N ASP A 193 -7.51 16.65 14.36
CA ASP A 193 -7.34 18.05 14.73
C ASP A 193 -7.83 18.31 16.17
N GLU A 194 -8.96 17.72 16.58
CA GLU A 194 -9.48 17.83 17.96
C GLU A 194 -8.59 17.13 18.99
N ASN A 195 -7.81 16.11 18.60
CA ASN A 195 -6.99 15.30 19.49
C ASN A 195 -5.47 15.61 19.38
N ILE A 196 -5.07 16.61 18.60
CA ILE A 196 -3.64 16.94 18.38
C ILE A 196 -2.93 17.28 19.70
N ALA A 197 -3.62 17.94 20.62
CA ALA A 197 -3.12 18.28 21.94
C ALA A 197 -2.86 17.06 22.85
N LEU A 198 -3.36 15.87 22.49
CA LEU A 198 -3.18 14.63 23.25
C LEU A 198 -1.97 13.82 22.77
N ASN A 199 -1.12 14.40 21.93
CA ASN A 199 0.07 13.76 21.38
C ASN A 199 -0.23 12.35 20.83
N TYR A 200 -0.96 12.30 19.68
CA TYR A 200 -1.33 11.05 19.04
C TYR A 200 -0.21 10.60 18.09
N PRO A 201 0.63 9.60 18.48
CA PRO A 201 1.85 9.26 17.76
C PRO A 201 1.62 8.82 16.31
N GLU A 202 0.48 8.17 16.04
CA GLU A 202 0.12 7.70 14.71
C GLU A 202 -0.52 8.80 13.83
N GLY A 203 -0.80 9.97 14.39
CA GLY A 203 -1.41 11.10 13.70
C GLY A 203 -0.76 11.45 12.37
N PRO A 204 0.59 11.60 12.30
CA PRO A 204 1.30 11.90 11.06
C PRO A 204 1.02 10.88 9.94
N THR A 205 0.95 9.59 10.27
CA THR A 205 0.64 8.52 9.31
C THR A 205 -0.75 8.71 8.69
N TYR A 206 -1.74 9.06 9.51
CA TYR A 206 -3.10 9.29 9.02
C TYR A 206 -3.23 10.60 8.24
N TYR A 207 -2.54 11.67 8.62
CA TYR A 207 -2.49 12.88 7.79
C TYR A 207 -1.81 12.64 6.44
N ARG A 208 -0.72 11.86 6.40
CA ARG A 208 -0.12 11.45 5.13
C ARG A 208 -1.11 10.68 4.27
N ARG A 209 -1.87 9.76 4.86
CA ARG A 209 -2.89 9.00 4.16
C ARG A 209 -4.03 9.87 3.62
N ILE A 210 -4.43 10.92 4.34
CA ILE A 210 -5.39 11.92 3.85
C ILE A 210 -4.83 12.62 2.59
N ALA A 211 -3.55 13.00 2.60
CA ALA A 211 -2.90 13.56 1.41
C ALA A 211 -2.89 12.58 0.24
N ASP A 212 -2.54 11.32 0.47
CA ASP A 212 -2.54 10.26 -0.53
C ASP A 212 -3.93 10.09 -1.18
N LEU A 213 -4.98 10.11 -0.38
CA LEU A 213 -6.36 10.02 -0.87
C LEU A 213 -6.72 11.23 -1.75
N HIS A 214 -6.39 12.45 -1.31
CA HIS A 214 -6.65 13.64 -2.11
C HIS A 214 -5.88 13.64 -3.42
N PHE A 215 -4.67 13.07 -3.47
CA PHE A 215 -3.95 12.85 -4.73
C PHE A 215 -4.69 11.88 -5.66
N VAL A 216 -5.18 10.75 -5.14
CA VAL A 216 -5.97 9.79 -5.94
C VAL A 216 -7.21 10.44 -6.54
N ILE A 217 -7.94 11.23 -5.74
CA ILE A 217 -9.15 11.92 -6.20
C ILE A 217 -8.81 12.96 -7.27
N ALA A 218 -7.81 13.81 -7.04
CA ALA A 218 -7.37 14.80 -8.01
C ALA A 218 -6.93 14.17 -9.34
N ASN A 219 -6.19 13.06 -9.28
CA ASN A 219 -5.75 12.31 -10.44
C ASN A 219 -6.92 11.66 -11.19
N HIS A 220 -7.91 11.11 -10.45
CA HIS A 220 -9.14 10.61 -11.05
C HIS A 220 -9.88 11.70 -11.83
N ILE A 221 -10.12 12.85 -11.19
CA ILE A 221 -10.83 13.98 -11.81
C ILE A 221 -10.08 14.48 -13.06
N THR A 222 -8.75 14.58 -12.98
CA THR A 222 -7.93 15.01 -14.11
C THR A 222 -8.00 14.04 -15.30
N LYS A 223 -8.06 12.73 -15.03
CA LYS A 223 -8.05 11.69 -16.08
C LYS A 223 -9.43 11.34 -16.62
N HIS A 224 -10.45 11.36 -15.75
CA HIS A 224 -11.78 10.82 -16.07
C HIS A 224 -12.89 11.86 -15.96
N GLY A 225 -12.61 13.05 -15.39
CA GLY A 225 -13.59 14.08 -15.07
C GLY A 225 -14.45 13.69 -13.86
N GLU A 226 -15.23 14.64 -13.36
CA GLU A 226 -16.28 14.37 -12.37
C GLU A 226 -17.48 13.72 -13.09
N PRO A 227 -18.07 12.63 -12.55
CA PRO A 227 -19.34 12.12 -13.02
C PRO A 227 -20.41 13.22 -12.90
N ARG A 228 -21.24 13.36 -13.91
CA ARG A 228 -22.36 14.29 -13.84
C ARG A 228 -23.36 13.80 -12.80
N GLU A 229 -23.68 14.63 -11.83
CA GLU A 229 -24.91 14.44 -11.09
C GLU A 229 -26.07 14.48 -12.12
N THR A 230 -26.94 13.48 -12.08
CA THR A 230 -28.11 13.36 -12.96
C THR A 230 -29.20 14.36 -12.54
N GLY A 231 -28.83 15.62 -12.35
CA GLY A 231 -29.72 16.74 -12.14
C GLY A 231 -29.70 17.62 -13.38
N PHE A 232 -30.85 18.13 -13.79
CA PHE A 232 -31.00 19.13 -14.86
C PHE A 232 -30.26 20.42 -14.49
N THR A 233 -28.95 20.46 -14.67
CA THR A 233 -28.22 21.70 -14.73
C THR A 233 -28.08 22.10 -16.18
N VAL A 234 -28.69 23.22 -16.55
CA VAL A 234 -28.44 23.90 -17.83
C VAL A 234 -26.96 24.28 -17.84
N SER A 235 -26.11 23.41 -18.33
CA SER A 235 -24.68 23.66 -18.42
C SER A 235 -24.43 24.50 -19.66
N SER A 236 -24.11 25.74 -19.46
CA SER A 236 -23.47 26.59 -20.46
C SER A 236 -22.07 26.04 -20.76
N GLY A 237 -21.90 25.39 -21.93
CA GLY A 237 -20.66 25.21 -22.66
C GLY A 237 -19.47 24.44 -22.02
N LEU A 238 -18.60 23.97 -22.90
CA LEU A 238 -17.32 23.27 -22.60
C LEU A 238 -16.39 24.03 -21.62
N ASP A 239 -16.46 25.35 -21.58
CA ASP A 239 -15.66 26.21 -20.69
C ASP A 239 -16.05 26.09 -19.20
N SER A 240 -17.33 25.87 -18.90
CA SER A 240 -17.78 25.72 -17.52
C SER A 240 -17.28 24.38 -16.92
N ARG A 241 -17.21 23.34 -17.74
CA ARG A 241 -16.73 22.00 -17.33
C ARG A 241 -15.24 22.05 -16.98
N ARG A 242 -14.43 22.64 -17.85
CA ARG A 242 -12.97 22.76 -17.62
C ARG A 242 -12.66 23.59 -16.37
N ARG A 243 -13.43 24.65 -16.11
CA ARG A 243 -13.31 25.47 -14.89
C ARG A 243 -13.71 24.70 -13.63
N SER A 244 -14.74 23.85 -13.70
CA SER A 244 -15.15 22.99 -12.56
C SER A 244 -14.05 21.99 -12.22
N GLU A 245 -13.55 21.25 -13.21
CA GLU A 245 -12.49 20.24 -13.02
C GLU A 245 -11.21 20.86 -12.43
N VAL A 246 -10.78 22.03 -12.92
CA VAL A 246 -9.64 22.77 -12.37
C VAL A 246 -9.89 23.21 -10.93
N ARG A 247 -11.09 23.72 -10.63
CA ARG A 247 -11.46 24.15 -9.28
C ARG A 247 -11.47 22.99 -8.29
N THR A 248 -11.99 21.83 -8.69
CA THR A 248 -12.05 20.64 -7.83
C THR A 248 -10.66 20.06 -7.62
N SER A 249 -9.83 19.95 -8.65
CA SER A 249 -8.43 19.53 -8.51
C SER A 249 -7.65 20.46 -7.57
N TYR A 250 -7.89 21.76 -7.63
CA TYR A 250 -7.29 22.75 -6.75
C TYR A 250 -7.74 22.60 -5.29
N ARG A 251 -9.00 22.23 -5.04
CA ARG A 251 -9.50 21.91 -3.68
C ARG A 251 -8.73 20.74 -3.07
N HIS A 252 -8.54 19.66 -3.83
CA HIS A 252 -7.79 18.49 -3.35
C HIS A 252 -6.30 18.80 -3.15
N PHE A 253 -5.71 19.65 -4.01
CA PHE A 253 -4.37 20.17 -3.78
C PHE A 253 -4.25 20.82 -2.40
N HIS A 254 -5.16 21.74 -2.06
CA HIS A 254 -5.11 22.43 -0.77
C HIS A 254 -5.32 21.51 0.43
N ARG A 255 -6.30 20.61 0.35
CA ARG A 255 -6.57 19.66 1.44
C ARG A 255 -5.38 18.72 1.70
N GLY A 256 -4.79 18.17 0.65
CA GLY A 256 -3.61 17.34 0.79
C GLY A 256 -2.38 18.11 1.28
N LYS A 257 -2.18 19.35 0.80
CA LYS A 257 -1.15 20.26 1.30
C LYS A 257 -1.29 20.51 2.80
N THR A 258 -2.50 20.84 3.26
CA THR A 258 -2.78 21.07 4.69
C THR A 258 -2.49 19.83 5.53
N ALA A 259 -2.86 18.64 5.03
CA ALA A 259 -2.54 17.39 5.71
C ALA A 259 -1.02 17.17 5.84
N LEU A 260 -0.25 17.44 4.78
CA LEU A 260 1.22 17.35 4.83
C LEU A 260 1.85 18.41 5.75
N GLU A 261 1.29 19.60 5.82
CA GLU A 261 1.72 20.65 6.78
C GLU A 261 1.53 20.18 8.24
N LYS A 262 0.48 19.40 8.52
CA LYS A 262 0.29 18.75 9.83
C LYS A 262 1.34 17.67 10.11
N VAL A 263 1.75 16.91 9.09
CA VAL A 263 2.86 15.94 9.20
C VAL A 263 4.16 16.66 9.58
N ILE A 264 4.46 17.78 8.90
CA ILE A 264 5.66 18.58 9.16
C ILE A 264 5.62 19.13 10.58
N GLN A 265 4.50 19.73 11.00
CA GLN A 265 4.32 20.25 12.35
C GLN A 265 4.57 19.16 13.41
N ALA A 266 3.96 17.98 13.25
CA ALA A 266 4.14 16.87 14.16
C ALA A 266 5.60 16.37 14.20
N SER A 267 6.31 16.37 13.08
CA SER A 267 7.73 16.00 13.02
C SER A 267 8.62 17.01 13.76
N ILE A 268 8.31 18.30 13.70
CA ILE A 268 9.04 19.34 14.42
C ILE A 268 8.81 19.27 15.93
N GLU A 269 7.58 18.94 16.35
CA GLU A 269 7.19 18.85 17.77
C GLU A 269 7.65 17.54 18.44
N GLN A 270 8.07 16.54 17.66
CA GLN A 270 8.52 15.25 18.19
C GLN A 270 9.94 15.35 18.76
N GLU A 271 10.13 15.06 20.05
CA GLU A 271 11.41 15.20 20.77
C GLU A 271 12.58 14.41 20.14
N ASN A 272 12.30 13.27 19.50
CA ASN A 272 13.32 12.39 18.90
C ASN A 272 13.42 12.53 17.37
N SER A 273 12.78 13.55 16.77
CA SER A 273 12.86 13.80 15.34
C SER A 273 14.22 14.39 14.97
N THR A 274 14.92 13.72 14.06
CA THR A 274 16.21 14.22 13.56
C THR A 274 16.00 15.32 12.51
N PRO A 275 17.02 16.18 12.25
CA PRO A 275 16.97 17.11 11.12
C PRO A 275 16.69 16.42 9.78
N TYR A 276 17.22 15.21 9.58
CA TYR A 276 16.92 14.39 8.40
C TYR A 276 15.44 14.03 8.29
N ASP A 277 14.81 13.59 9.41
CA ASP A 277 13.38 13.25 9.40
C ASP A 277 12.52 14.48 9.06
N GLN A 278 12.84 15.63 9.64
CA GLN A 278 12.15 16.90 9.36
C GLN A 278 12.34 17.33 7.89
N ALA A 279 13.57 17.27 7.39
CA ALA A 279 13.87 17.58 6.00
C ALA A 279 13.14 16.65 5.02
N ASN A 280 13.02 15.35 5.34
CA ASN A 280 12.35 14.37 4.49
C ASN A 280 10.85 14.67 4.38
N VAL A 281 10.15 14.98 5.48
CA VAL A 281 8.71 15.34 5.41
C VAL A 281 8.48 16.68 4.73
N ILE A 282 9.40 17.64 4.83
CA ILE A 282 9.38 18.89 4.08
C ILE A 282 9.59 18.62 2.58
N ALA A 283 10.53 17.74 2.23
CA ALA A 283 10.76 17.35 0.83
C ALA A 283 9.52 16.65 0.23
N ASP A 284 8.76 15.90 1.01
CA ASP A 284 7.48 15.32 0.57
C ASP A 284 6.43 16.39 0.22
N LEU A 285 6.42 17.53 0.92
CA LEU A 285 5.60 18.67 0.53
C LEU A 285 6.11 19.32 -0.78
N GLY A 286 7.42 19.31 -1.00
CA GLY A 286 8.01 19.71 -2.29
C GLY A 286 7.55 18.78 -3.43
N ASP A 287 7.54 17.48 -3.20
CA ASP A 287 7.00 16.49 -4.13
C ASP A 287 5.53 16.73 -4.44
N TRP A 288 4.73 17.05 -3.42
CA TRP A 288 3.32 17.42 -3.57
C TRP A 288 3.14 18.61 -4.51
N HIS A 289 3.89 19.68 -4.29
CA HIS A 289 3.87 20.84 -5.19
C HIS A 289 4.22 20.46 -6.64
N LEU A 290 5.23 19.60 -6.81
CA LEU A 290 5.69 19.18 -8.13
C LEU A 290 4.64 18.34 -8.88
N LEU A 291 3.95 17.43 -8.17
CA LEU A 291 2.85 16.62 -8.72
C LEU A 291 1.69 17.46 -9.25
N PHE A 292 1.43 18.62 -8.63
CA PHE A 292 0.40 19.57 -9.06
C PHE A 292 0.93 20.69 -9.97
N GLY A 293 2.14 20.52 -10.53
CA GLY A 293 2.73 21.44 -11.50
C GLY A 293 3.22 22.78 -10.93
N GLN A 294 3.32 22.88 -9.58
CA GLN A 294 3.76 24.09 -8.90
C GLN A 294 5.30 24.11 -8.74
N LYS A 295 6.03 24.11 -9.84
CA LYS A 295 7.50 23.98 -9.88
C LYS A 295 8.22 24.97 -8.95
N LEU A 296 7.85 26.25 -8.96
CA LEU A 296 8.50 27.27 -8.13
C LEU A 296 8.30 27.03 -6.62
N SER A 297 7.10 26.59 -6.23
CA SER A 297 6.81 26.23 -4.84
C SER A 297 7.59 24.97 -4.43
N ALA A 298 7.67 23.98 -5.31
CA ALA A 298 8.46 22.77 -5.08
C ALA A 298 9.93 23.10 -4.81
N ILE A 299 10.55 23.94 -5.66
CA ILE A 299 11.95 24.36 -5.49
C ILE A 299 12.17 25.04 -4.13
N LYS A 300 11.30 26.00 -3.76
CA LYS A 300 11.41 26.67 -2.46
C LYS A 300 11.28 25.70 -1.28
N THR A 301 10.39 24.71 -1.41
CA THR A 301 10.20 23.70 -0.34
C THR A 301 11.41 22.77 -0.24
N TYR A 302 12.01 22.38 -1.36
CA TYR A 302 13.26 21.60 -1.34
C TYR A 302 14.44 22.40 -0.79
N GLN A 303 14.53 23.70 -1.07
CA GLN A 303 15.53 24.59 -0.48
C GLN A 303 15.40 24.64 1.05
N LEU A 304 14.16 24.78 1.56
CA LEU A 304 13.90 24.73 3.00
C LEU A 304 14.30 23.37 3.61
N ALA A 305 13.99 22.25 2.94
CA ALA A 305 14.41 20.93 3.40
C ALA A 305 15.95 20.81 3.45
N ASP A 306 16.66 21.33 2.45
CA ASP A 306 18.13 21.34 2.42
C ASP A 306 18.72 22.23 3.52
N GLU A 307 18.08 23.36 3.86
CA GLU A 307 18.49 24.22 4.98
C GLU A 307 18.38 23.52 6.34
N ILE A 308 17.35 22.70 6.55
CA ILE A 308 17.20 21.91 7.78
C ILE A 308 18.33 20.87 7.91
N LEU A 309 18.83 20.32 6.80
CA LEU A 309 19.95 19.38 6.82
C LEU A 309 21.28 20.01 7.28
N ASP A 310 21.41 21.33 7.27
CA ASP A 310 22.59 22.01 7.86
C ASP A 310 22.69 21.75 9.38
N LEU A 311 21.59 21.38 10.03
CA LEU A 311 21.51 21.08 11.46
C LEU A 311 21.79 19.61 11.79
N ASP A 312 21.94 18.75 10.77
CA ASP A 312 22.22 17.32 10.97
C ASP A 312 23.64 17.08 11.45
N GLU A 313 23.89 15.98 12.15
CA GLU A 313 25.23 15.61 12.61
C GLU A 313 26.19 15.37 11.43
N ASN A 314 25.68 14.88 10.30
CA ASN A 314 26.43 14.62 9.08
C ASN A 314 25.70 15.21 7.85
N PRO A 315 25.71 16.55 7.66
CA PRO A 315 24.91 17.24 6.65
C PRO A 315 25.11 16.74 5.23
N GLU A 316 26.35 16.46 4.83
CA GLU A 316 26.66 15.99 3.46
C GLU A 316 26.10 14.58 3.19
N THR A 317 26.20 13.67 4.16
CA THR A 317 25.63 12.33 4.06
C THR A 317 24.11 12.39 3.99
N ALA A 318 23.49 13.22 4.82
CA ALA A 318 22.08 13.47 4.85
C ALA A 318 21.56 14.05 3.51
N ARG A 319 22.27 15.04 2.93
CA ARG A 319 21.97 15.59 1.59
C ARG A 319 22.10 14.55 0.50
N GLN A 320 23.17 13.77 0.52
CA GLN A 320 23.37 12.71 -0.47
C GLN A 320 22.26 11.67 -0.41
N SER A 321 21.79 11.32 0.79
CA SER A 321 20.68 10.38 1.00
C SER A 321 19.34 10.93 0.52
N LEU A 322 19.02 12.19 0.80
CA LEU A 322 17.73 12.78 0.49
C LEU A 322 17.63 13.31 -0.94
N PHE A 323 18.71 13.90 -1.47
CA PHE A 323 18.75 14.68 -2.69
C PHE A 323 19.84 14.29 -3.70
N GLY A 324 20.73 13.37 -3.35
CA GLY A 324 21.89 13.01 -4.19
C GLY A 324 21.53 12.30 -5.49
N SER A 325 20.35 11.72 -5.60
CA SER A 325 19.84 11.10 -6.82
C SER A 325 18.34 11.37 -6.97
N PRO A 326 17.81 11.38 -8.21
CA PRO A 326 16.37 11.46 -8.42
C PRO A 326 15.64 10.32 -7.74
N LYS A 327 14.42 10.60 -7.23
CA LYS A 327 13.57 9.62 -6.55
C LYS A 327 12.15 9.65 -7.13
N ILE A 328 11.57 8.49 -7.41
CA ILE A 328 10.17 8.41 -7.84
C ILE A 328 9.28 8.98 -6.73
N ILE A 329 8.41 9.91 -7.10
CA ILE A 329 7.41 10.46 -6.18
C ILE A 329 6.23 9.50 -6.10
N GLU A 330 6.00 8.96 -4.90
CA GLU A 330 4.91 8.04 -4.63
C GLU A 330 3.89 8.68 -3.69
N PHE A 331 2.78 9.11 -4.28
CA PHE A 331 1.56 9.46 -3.57
C PHE A 331 0.43 8.57 -4.07
N GLY A 332 -0.46 8.19 -3.18
CA GLY A 332 -1.63 7.41 -3.49
C GLY A 332 -1.75 6.14 -2.64
N ILE A 333 -2.97 5.68 -2.53
CA ILE A 333 -3.29 4.46 -1.77
C ILE A 333 -3.03 3.27 -2.69
N LYS A 334 -2.02 2.48 -2.36
CA LYS A 334 -1.68 1.26 -3.10
C LYS A 334 -2.84 0.27 -3.02
N LYS A 335 -3.05 -0.52 -4.08
CA LYS A 335 -3.92 -1.70 -3.99
C LYS A 335 -3.37 -2.58 -2.87
N GLN A 336 -4.25 -3.00 -1.99
CA GLN A 336 -3.91 -4.07 -1.07
C GLN A 336 -3.74 -5.32 -1.92
N ASN A 337 -2.49 -5.77 -2.10
CA ASN A 337 -2.24 -7.02 -2.80
C ASN A 337 -2.88 -8.13 -1.98
N GLN A 338 -3.83 -8.83 -2.58
CA GLN A 338 -4.38 -10.07 -2.04
C GLN A 338 -3.34 -11.21 -2.03
N ASP A 339 -2.12 -10.94 -2.45
CA ASP A 339 -1.05 -11.91 -2.64
C ASP A 339 0.17 -11.63 -1.77
N THR A 340 0.04 -11.87 -0.48
CA THR A 340 1.21 -12.21 0.34
C THR A 340 1.39 -13.73 0.47
N THR A 341 0.66 -14.54 -0.30
CA THR A 341 0.75 -16.02 -0.21
C THR A 341 1.03 -16.73 -1.53
N THR A 342 1.17 -16.01 -2.63
CA THR A 342 1.84 -16.58 -3.80
C THR A 342 3.31 -16.20 -3.74
N MET A 343 4.14 -17.14 -3.24
CA MET A 343 5.54 -17.18 -3.64
C MET A 343 5.62 -16.86 -5.13
N PRO A 344 6.55 -16.01 -5.60
CA PRO A 344 6.76 -15.85 -7.02
C PRO A 344 6.97 -17.24 -7.59
N SER A 345 6.06 -17.66 -8.48
CA SER A 345 6.36 -18.81 -9.33
C SER A 345 7.71 -18.52 -9.96
N GLU A 346 8.62 -19.47 -9.91
CA GLU A 346 9.95 -19.45 -10.54
C GLU A 346 9.89 -19.34 -12.09
N ASN A 347 9.03 -18.50 -12.62
CA ASN A 347 9.22 -17.89 -13.90
C ASN A 347 9.98 -16.59 -13.61
N GLU A 348 11.29 -16.63 -13.82
CA GLU A 348 12.20 -15.50 -13.82
C GLU A 348 11.49 -14.27 -14.45
N SER A 349 10.95 -13.39 -13.63
CA SER A 349 10.64 -12.05 -14.05
C SER A 349 12.00 -11.41 -14.31
N MET A 350 12.47 -11.47 -15.53
CA MET A 350 13.71 -10.82 -15.94
C MET A 350 13.52 -9.32 -15.72
N SER A 351 13.94 -8.81 -14.56
CA SER A 351 14.04 -7.38 -14.35
C SER A 351 15.14 -6.84 -15.24
N VAL A 352 14.89 -5.74 -15.91
CA VAL A 352 15.89 -5.03 -16.72
C VAL A 352 16.24 -3.71 -16.05
N GLN A 353 17.51 -3.32 -16.12
CA GLN A 353 17.94 -2.02 -15.65
C GLN A 353 17.74 -0.97 -16.74
N VAL A 354 16.97 0.05 -16.40
CA VAL A 354 16.66 1.17 -17.29
C VAL A 354 17.29 2.44 -16.76
N SER A 355 18.12 3.05 -17.61
CA SER A 355 18.67 4.37 -17.39
C SER A 355 17.76 5.42 -18.04
N MET A 356 17.49 6.52 -17.37
CA MET A 356 16.71 7.63 -17.87
C MET A 356 17.25 8.96 -17.37
N LEU A 357 17.02 10.02 -18.12
CA LEU A 357 17.36 11.38 -17.75
C LEU A 357 16.17 12.01 -17.01
N ILE A 358 16.39 12.51 -15.80
CA ILE A 358 15.38 13.23 -15.01
C ILE A 358 15.71 14.71 -15.06
N SER A 359 14.79 15.50 -15.62
CA SER A 359 14.92 16.95 -15.69
C SER A 359 14.76 17.62 -14.33
N GLU A 360 15.16 18.88 -14.22
CA GLU A 360 14.91 19.74 -13.04
C GLU A 360 13.42 19.81 -12.60
N GLY A 361 12.50 19.57 -13.54
CA GLY A 361 11.05 19.51 -13.30
C GLY A 361 10.55 18.11 -12.93
N GLY A 362 11.43 17.15 -12.70
CA GLY A 362 11.08 15.77 -12.31
C GLY A 362 10.41 14.97 -13.43
N VAL A 363 10.69 15.28 -14.70
CA VAL A 363 10.15 14.55 -15.85
C VAL A 363 11.23 13.62 -16.39
N ALA A 364 10.86 12.37 -16.65
CA ALA A 364 11.75 11.38 -17.23
C ALA A 364 11.77 11.50 -18.77
N SER A 365 12.95 11.46 -19.34
CA SER A 365 13.24 11.42 -20.79
C SER A 365 14.43 10.49 -21.08
N ASP A 366 14.77 10.32 -22.35
CA ASP A 366 15.99 9.62 -22.81
C ASP A 366 16.21 8.25 -22.15
N PHE A 367 15.32 7.32 -22.47
CA PHE A 367 15.32 5.97 -21.90
C PHE A 367 16.27 5.05 -22.63
N TYR A 368 17.20 4.42 -21.90
CA TYR A 368 18.17 3.45 -22.39
C TYR A 368 18.21 2.22 -21.49
N LEU A 369 18.61 1.07 -22.03
CA LEU A 369 18.96 -0.09 -21.21
C LEU A 369 20.34 0.15 -20.60
N ALA A 370 20.45 -0.03 -19.27
CA ALA A 370 21.71 0.20 -18.57
C ALA A 370 22.74 -0.91 -18.82
N ASN A 371 22.26 -2.15 -19.13
CA ASN A 371 23.12 -3.28 -19.45
C ASN A 371 23.01 -3.64 -20.94
N GLU A 372 24.12 -3.84 -21.61
CA GLU A 372 24.17 -4.25 -23.01
C GLU A 372 23.62 -5.67 -23.26
N SER A 373 23.61 -6.52 -22.22
CA SER A 373 23.05 -7.88 -22.29
C SER A 373 21.51 -7.89 -22.25
N ASP A 374 20.88 -6.79 -21.83
CA ASP A 374 19.45 -6.68 -21.75
C ASP A 374 18.87 -6.32 -23.12
N SER A 375 17.74 -6.90 -23.47
CA SER A 375 17.02 -6.58 -24.69
C SER A 375 15.53 -6.43 -24.39
N LEU A 376 14.90 -5.40 -24.93
CA LEU A 376 13.45 -5.19 -24.92
C LEU A 376 12.95 -5.13 -26.36
N THR A 377 11.78 -5.71 -26.58
CA THR A 377 11.07 -5.52 -27.85
C THR A 377 10.59 -4.06 -27.98
N ASP A 378 10.28 -3.62 -29.18
CA ASP A 378 9.75 -2.26 -29.42
C ASP A 378 8.47 -1.99 -28.63
N ASN A 379 7.60 -3.00 -28.46
CA ASN A 379 6.39 -2.90 -27.64
C ASN A 379 6.70 -2.74 -26.14
N GLU A 380 7.62 -3.53 -25.61
CA GLU A 380 8.06 -3.42 -24.21
C GLU A 380 8.70 -2.06 -23.95
N MET A 381 9.56 -1.59 -24.84
CA MET A 381 10.15 -0.25 -24.77
C MET A 381 9.09 0.85 -24.81
N LYS A 382 8.05 0.72 -25.63
CA LYS A 382 6.93 1.66 -25.69
C LYS A 382 6.12 1.66 -24.39
N LEU A 383 5.85 0.50 -23.80
CA LEU A 383 5.15 0.37 -22.51
C LEU A 383 5.98 0.97 -21.38
N LEU A 384 7.28 0.70 -21.33
CA LEU A 384 8.22 1.28 -20.39
C LEU A 384 8.23 2.82 -20.47
N LYS A 385 8.38 3.38 -21.67
CA LYS A 385 8.32 4.82 -21.87
C LYS A 385 6.99 5.42 -21.41
N LYS A 386 5.88 4.77 -21.73
CA LYS A 386 4.54 5.19 -21.27
C LYS A 386 4.43 5.15 -19.75
N TYR A 387 4.96 4.11 -19.11
CA TYR A 387 4.92 3.95 -17.65
C TYR A 387 5.69 5.09 -16.96
N PHE A 388 6.95 5.32 -17.32
CA PHE A 388 7.78 6.33 -16.65
C PHE A 388 7.45 7.76 -17.05
N SER A 389 6.98 8.02 -18.27
CA SER A 389 6.48 9.36 -18.67
C SER A 389 5.27 9.81 -17.86
N GLY A 390 4.50 8.86 -17.31
CA GLY A 390 3.37 9.14 -16.42
C GLY A 390 3.78 9.39 -14.96
N LYS A 391 5.03 9.15 -14.60
CA LYS A 391 5.56 9.34 -13.26
C LYS A 391 6.17 10.75 -13.10
N ARG A 392 6.32 11.16 -11.85
CA ARG A 392 7.11 12.32 -11.47
C ARG A 392 8.21 11.89 -10.53
N PHE A 393 9.33 12.61 -10.59
CA PHE A 393 10.50 12.33 -9.79
C PHE A 393 10.86 13.58 -8.98
N ARG A 394 11.24 13.41 -7.73
CA ARG A 394 12.01 14.41 -7.01
C ARG A 394 13.33 14.55 -7.77
N PRO A 395 13.71 15.74 -8.26
CA PRO A 395 14.98 15.89 -8.96
C PRO A 395 16.16 15.78 -8.00
N ARG A 396 17.34 15.54 -8.53
CA ARG A 396 18.57 15.73 -7.78
C ARG A 396 18.69 17.21 -7.38
N ILE A 397 19.08 17.49 -6.14
CA ILE A 397 19.32 18.86 -5.65
C ILE A 397 20.80 19.01 -5.34
N VAL A 398 21.43 20.02 -5.92
CA VAL A 398 22.83 20.38 -5.67
C VAL A 398 22.89 21.90 -5.45
N GLU A 399 23.57 22.34 -4.40
CA GLU A 399 23.66 23.75 -4.03
C GLU A 399 22.26 24.40 -3.97
N ARG A 400 21.29 23.69 -3.38
CA ARG A 400 19.88 24.11 -3.22
C ARG A 400 19.12 24.36 -4.52
N GLN A 401 19.63 23.86 -5.65
CA GLN A 401 18.99 23.97 -6.95
C GLN A 401 18.72 22.57 -7.56
N PRO A 402 17.56 22.36 -8.15
CA PRO A 402 17.30 21.14 -8.90
C PRO A 402 18.21 21.08 -10.12
N GLN A 403 18.78 19.91 -10.34
CA GLN A 403 19.64 19.62 -11.48
C GLN A 403 19.15 18.39 -12.23
N GLU A 404 19.38 18.42 -13.53
CA GLU A 404 19.19 17.27 -14.38
C GLU A 404 20.17 16.15 -14.00
N ALA A 405 19.70 14.91 -13.90
CA ALA A 405 20.54 13.79 -13.53
C ALA A 405 20.02 12.48 -14.14
N THR A 406 20.97 11.60 -14.45
CA THR A 406 20.66 10.23 -14.86
C THR A 406 20.18 9.43 -13.65
N HIS A 407 19.14 8.64 -13.84
CA HIS A 407 18.59 7.74 -12.83
C HIS A 407 18.45 6.33 -13.41
N ILE A 408 18.84 5.33 -12.63
CA ILE A 408 18.74 3.93 -13.01
C ILE A 408 17.73 3.24 -12.11
N VAL A 409 16.77 2.53 -12.70
CA VAL A 409 15.75 1.77 -11.98
C VAL A 409 15.67 0.35 -12.51
N ASN A 410 15.28 -0.58 -11.65
CA ASN A 410 14.89 -1.91 -12.07
C ASN A 410 13.43 -1.86 -12.57
N TYR A 411 13.21 -2.41 -13.76
CA TYR A 411 11.90 -2.52 -14.38
C TYR A 411 11.54 -3.99 -14.56
N ASP A 412 10.51 -4.44 -13.87
CA ASP A 412 9.99 -5.79 -13.99
C ASP A 412 9.12 -5.88 -15.25
N ARG A 413 9.48 -6.82 -16.15
CA ARG A 413 8.70 -7.04 -17.37
C ARG A 413 7.29 -7.52 -17.03
N PRO A 414 6.26 -6.99 -17.67
CA PRO A 414 4.93 -7.57 -17.52
C PRO A 414 4.93 -9.01 -18.03
N ALA A 415 4.32 -9.92 -17.29
CA ALA A 415 4.21 -11.32 -17.67
C ALA A 415 3.62 -11.43 -19.09
N LYS A 416 4.23 -12.27 -19.96
CA LYS A 416 3.73 -12.52 -21.32
C LYS A 416 2.29 -13.07 -21.21
N GLY A 417 1.29 -12.25 -21.57
CA GLY A 417 -0.12 -12.66 -21.55
C GLY A 417 -1.15 -11.58 -21.25
N VAL A 418 -0.73 -10.36 -20.94
CA VAL A 418 -1.66 -9.23 -20.76
C VAL A 418 -1.60 -8.34 -22.00
N GLU A 419 -2.16 -8.82 -23.11
CA GLU A 419 -2.65 -7.96 -24.19
C GLU A 419 -4.00 -7.42 -23.76
N GLY A 420 -4.11 -6.09 -23.61
CA GLY A 420 -5.34 -5.41 -23.26
C GLY A 420 -5.48 -4.07 -23.95
#